data_5050c17a9f6f2cb05d49a8585cd1ce65
#
_entry.id   5050c17a9f6f2cb05d49a8585cd1ce65
#
_cell.length_a   1.000
_cell.length_b   1.000
_cell.length_c   1.000
_cell.angle_alpha   90.00
_cell.angle_beta   90.00
_cell.angle_gamma   90.00
#
_symmetry.space_group_name_H-M   'P 1'
#
loop_
_entity.id
_entity.type
_entity.pdbx_description
1 polymer ?
#
loop_
_entity_poly.entity_id
_entity_poly.type
_entity_poly.pdbx_seq_one_letter_code
_entity_poly.pdbx_strand_id
1 'polypeptide(L)'
;MKENSPKFPKAIIEHIPRPKYLRDALREMRQFISNYAISHGYDYLLFVDVDHLLEKDTLEKLISHKKDFVTAVIGYPHQDYSTCFIRDYKETRPSYVPAMPPLKPLYYAELEKETNLIQILASGLACALINVKTMLGINFYCTHKQAAMMEDLIFCADLNKRGIKLFCDPNVQPFHLHVKMAARNFRDKKS
;
A
#
# COMPACT_ATOMS: atom_id res chain seq x y z
N MET A 1 -29.56 -26.06 -14.31
CA MET A 1 -28.74 -24.83 -14.31
C MET A 1 -27.38 -25.21 -13.74
N LYS A 2 -26.31 -25.22 -14.54
CA LYS A 2 -24.95 -25.47 -14.03
C LYS A 2 -24.47 -24.18 -13.38
N GLU A 3 -24.28 -24.18 -12.06
CA GLU A 3 -23.62 -23.10 -11.36
C GLU A 3 -22.24 -22.87 -11.94
N ASN A 4 -22.04 -21.74 -12.61
CA ASN A 4 -20.74 -21.23 -12.94
C ASN A 4 -20.12 -20.66 -11.66
N SER A 5 -19.62 -21.53 -10.78
CA SER A 5 -18.73 -21.11 -9.70
C SER A 5 -17.52 -20.44 -10.34
N PRO A 6 -17.17 -19.20 -9.94
CA PRO A 6 -15.96 -18.56 -10.45
C PRO A 6 -14.78 -19.49 -10.16
N LYS A 7 -14.11 -19.98 -11.21
CA LYS A 7 -12.87 -20.73 -11.03
C LYS A 7 -11.86 -19.73 -10.47
N PHE A 8 -11.61 -19.78 -9.17
CA PHE A 8 -10.48 -19.06 -8.61
C PHE A 8 -9.21 -19.53 -9.34
N PRO A 9 -8.39 -18.60 -9.82
CA PRO A 9 -7.14 -18.97 -10.43
C PRO A 9 -6.33 -19.82 -9.45
N LYS A 10 -5.64 -20.81 -9.98
CA LYS A 10 -4.79 -21.70 -9.18
C LYS A 10 -3.79 -20.85 -8.39
N ALA A 11 -3.72 -21.02 -7.08
CA ALA A 11 -2.71 -20.37 -6.28
C ALA A 11 -1.31 -20.74 -6.78
N ILE A 12 -0.48 -19.74 -7.03
CA ILE A 12 0.93 -19.91 -7.38
C ILE A 12 1.71 -19.68 -6.09
N ILE A 13 2.46 -20.70 -5.67
CA ILE A 13 3.33 -20.62 -4.49
C ILE A 13 4.76 -20.58 -5.00
N GLU A 14 5.42 -19.44 -4.81
CA GLU A 14 6.82 -19.25 -5.14
C GLU A 14 7.65 -19.14 -3.85
N HIS A 15 8.76 -19.85 -3.85
CA HIS A 15 9.71 -19.80 -2.74
C HIS A 15 10.92 -18.96 -3.14
N ILE A 16 11.01 -17.78 -2.56
CA ILE A 16 12.19 -16.93 -2.72
C ILE A 16 13.18 -17.27 -1.61
N PRO A 17 14.45 -17.63 -1.93
CA PRO A 17 15.46 -17.88 -0.92
C PRO A 17 15.57 -16.71 0.05
N ARG A 18 15.60 -17.02 1.36
CA ARG A 18 15.61 -15.97 2.39
C ARG A 18 16.93 -15.17 2.31
N PRO A 19 16.90 -13.91 1.92
CA PRO A 19 18.11 -13.08 1.91
C PRO A 19 18.54 -12.76 3.33
N LYS A 20 19.79 -12.30 3.48
CA LYS A 20 20.37 -11.96 4.78
C LYS A 20 19.55 -10.94 5.57
N TYR A 21 18.89 -10.03 4.87
CA TYR A 21 18.07 -8.98 5.47
C TYR A 21 16.61 -9.10 5.02
N LEU A 22 15.68 -8.98 5.97
CA LEU A 22 14.24 -9.04 5.70
C LEU A 22 13.79 -8.00 4.65
N ARG A 23 14.40 -6.82 4.67
CA ARG A 23 14.12 -5.74 3.71
C ARG A 23 14.41 -6.14 2.27
N ASP A 24 15.49 -6.88 2.05
CA ASP A 24 15.84 -7.37 0.72
C ASP A 24 14.83 -8.43 0.25
N ALA A 25 14.34 -9.27 1.18
CA ALA A 25 13.27 -10.22 0.89
C ALA A 25 11.99 -9.51 0.39
N LEU A 26 11.56 -8.45 1.07
CA LEU A 26 10.37 -7.69 0.68
C LEU A 26 10.53 -7.07 -0.71
N ARG A 27 11.70 -6.50 -1.00
CA ARG A 27 12.02 -5.92 -2.32
C ARG A 27 11.97 -6.97 -3.43
N GLU A 28 12.65 -8.09 -3.22
CA GLU A 28 12.67 -9.20 -4.18
C GLU A 28 11.28 -9.74 -4.45
N MET A 29 10.49 -9.98 -3.40
CA MET A 29 9.11 -10.45 -3.52
C MET A 29 8.24 -9.47 -4.29
N ARG A 30 8.26 -8.18 -3.94
CA ARG A 30 7.46 -7.15 -4.61
C ARG A 30 7.89 -6.96 -6.06
N GLN A 31 9.20 -7.01 -6.34
CA GLN A 31 9.70 -6.95 -7.70
C GLN A 31 9.25 -8.16 -8.52
N PHE A 32 9.36 -9.36 -7.96
CA PHE A 32 8.92 -10.60 -8.61
C PHE A 32 7.42 -10.55 -8.95
N ILE A 33 6.57 -10.24 -7.96
CA ILE A 33 5.11 -10.16 -8.13
C ILE A 33 4.74 -9.10 -9.19
N SER A 34 5.41 -7.94 -9.17
CA SER A 34 5.18 -6.87 -10.14
C SER A 34 5.54 -7.31 -11.57
N ASN A 35 6.71 -7.93 -11.75
CA ASN A 35 7.14 -8.45 -13.02
C ASN A 35 6.19 -9.55 -13.54
N TYR A 36 5.71 -10.39 -12.64
CA TYR A 36 4.73 -11.43 -12.97
C TYR A 36 3.42 -10.79 -13.48
N ALA A 37 2.89 -9.81 -12.76
CA ALA A 37 1.66 -9.12 -13.15
C ALA A 37 1.80 -8.43 -14.53
N ILE A 38 2.94 -7.77 -14.76
CA ILE A 38 3.24 -7.11 -16.04
C ILE A 38 3.32 -8.13 -17.18
N SER A 39 4.08 -9.23 -17.01
CA SER A 39 4.31 -10.22 -18.06
C SER A 39 3.07 -11.01 -18.44
N HIS A 40 2.11 -11.12 -17.53
CA HIS A 40 0.83 -11.80 -17.77
C HIS A 40 -0.30 -10.86 -18.18
N GLY A 41 -0.05 -9.56 -18.31
CA GLY A 41 -1.01 -8.59 -18.84
C GLY A 41 -2.19 -8.33 -17.90
N TYR A 42 -2.00 -8.45 -16.59
CA TYR A 42 -3.05 -8.06 -15.63
C TYR A 42 -3.30 -6.55 -15.66
N ASP A 43 -4.55 -6.14 -15.43
CA ASP A 43 -4.92 -4.73 -15.36
C ASP A 43 -4.52 -4.11 -14.02
N TYR A 44 -4.71 -4.85 -12.92
CA TYR A 44 -4.43 -4.41 -11.56
C TYR A 44 -3.68 -5.47 -10.78
N LEU A 45 -2.88 -5.00 -9.82
CA LEU A 45 -2.22 -5.81 -8.81
C LEU A 45 -2.65 -5.31 -7.42
N LEU A 46 -3.19 -6.20 -6.59
CA LEU A 46 -3.44 -5.94 -5.18
C LEU A 46 -2.33 -6.58 -4.34
N PHE A 47 -1.50 -5.75 -3.71
CA PHE A 47 -0.62 -6.21 -2.64
C PHE A 47 -1.41 -6.39 -1.35
N VAL A 48 -1.18 -7.51 -0.66
CA VAL A 48 -1.73 -7.77 0.68
C VAL A 48 -0.67 -8.47 1.50
N ASP A 49 -0.32 -7.92 2.66
CA ASP A 49 0.58 -8.59 3.60
C ASP A 49 -0.18 -9.69 4.36
N VAL A 50 0.50 -10.79 4.69
CA VAL A 50 -0.11 -12.01 5.23
C VAL A 50 -0.75 -11.85 6.62
N ASP A 51 -0.44 -10.78 7.32
CA ASP A 51 -0.95 -10.45 8.65
C ASP A 51 -2.14 -9.47 8.62
N HIS A 52 -2.77 -9.30 7.46
CA HIS A 52 -3.96 -8.47 7.29
C HIS A 52 -5.19 -9.29 6.95
N LEU A 53 -6.29 -9.06 7.70
CA LEU A 53 -7.61 -9.60 7.38
C LEU A 53 -8.41 -8.55 6.63
N LEU A 54 -8.80 -8.89 5.41
CA LEU A 54 -9.58 -8.03 4.53
C LEU A 54 -11.08 -8.22 4.77
N GLU A 55 -11.87 -7.17 4.60
CA GLU A 55 -13.32 -7.28 4.44
C GLU A 55 -13.67 -7.88 3.07
N LYS A 56 -14.84 -8.50 2.96
CA LYS A 56 -15.28 -9.20 1.74
C LYS A 56 -15.28 -8.31 0.50
N ASP A 57 -15.61 -7.04 0.68
CA ASP A 57 -15.78 -6.03 -0.36
C ASP A 57 -14.58 -5.09 -0.51
N THR A 58 -13.46 -5.41 0.13
CA THR A 58 -12.22 -4.60 0.06
C THR A 58 -11.76 -4.39 -1.37
N LEU A 59 -11.68 -5.46 -2.17
CA LEU A 59 -11.23 -5.37 -3.56
C LEU A 59 -12.22 -4.55 -4.40
N GLU A 60 -13.51 -4.81 -4.28
CA GLU A 60 -14.57 -4.10 -5.00
C GLU A 60 -14.56 -2.61 -4.67
N LYS A 61 -14.40 -2.25 -3.40
CA LYS A 61 -14.27 -0.86 -2.97
C LYS A 61 -13.07 -0.19 -3.62
N LEU A 62 -11.89 -0.79 -3.52
CA LEU A 62 -10.66 -0.22 -4.07
C LEU A 62 -10.73 -0.08 -5.61
N ILE A 63 -11.22 -1.10 -6.33
CA ILE A 63 -11.29 -1.08 -7.80
C ILE A 63 -12.36 -0.09 -8.32
N SER A 64 -13.44 0.12 -7.55
CA SER A 64 -14.51 1.06 -7.92
C SER A 64 -14.04 2.49 -8.08
N HIS A 65 -12.96 2.87 -7.42
CA HIS A 65 -12.36 4.20 -7.50
C HIS A 65 -11.67 4.48 -8.84
N LYS A 66 -11.35 3.45 -9.63
CA LYS A 66 -10.69 3.57 -10.96
C LYS A 66 -9.44 4.46 -10.92
N LYS A 67 -8.63 4.31 -9.87
CA LYS A 67 -7.39 5.05 -9.69
C LYS A 67 -6.19 4.20 -10.11
N ASP A 68 -5.11 4.87 -10.51
CA ASP A 68 -3.84 4.21 -10.81
C ASP A 68 -3.16 3.64 -9.55
N PHE A 69 -3.40 4.28 -8.41
CA PHE A 69 -2.98 3.82 -7.10
C PHE A 69 -4.03 4.18 -6.06
N VAL A 70 -4.51 3.19 -5.33
CA VAL A 70 -5.34 3.39 -4.14
C VAL A 70 -4.99 2.37 -3.07
N THR A 71 -4.84 2.82 -1.83
CA THR A 71 -4.52 1.96 -0.69
C THR A 71 -5.61 2.03 0.36
N ALA A 72 -5.71 0.95 1.14
CA ALA A 72 -6.44 0.94 2.40
C ALA A 72 -5.66 1.72 3.47
N VAL A 73 -6.34 2.11 4.53
CA VAL A 73 -5.70 2.69 5.71
C VAL A 73 -5.21 1.57 6.63
N ILE A 74 -3.90 1.44 6.73
CA ILE A 74 -3.24 0.49 7.63
C ILE A 74 -2.64 1.23 8.81
N GLY A 75 -2.86 0.73 10.02
CA GLY A 75 -2.29 1.30 11.23
C GLY A 75 -0.94 0.73 11.60
N TYR A 76 -0.10 1.57 12.18
CA TYR A 76 1.08 1.09 12.90
C TYR A 76 0.68 0.55 14.28
N PRO A 77 1.33 -0.53 14.75
CA PRO A 77 1.13 -1.04 16.11
C PRO A 77 1.39 0.05 17.15
N HIS A 78 0.44 0.23 18.08
CA HIS A 78 0.55 1.17 19.20
C HIS A 78 0.73 2.66 18.83
N GLN A 79 0.43 3.03 17.60
CA GLN A 79 0.47 4.41 17.12
C GLN A 79 -0.95 4.92 16.83
N ASP A 80 -1.11 6.22 16.86
CA ASP A 80 -2.37 6.92 16.54
C ASP A 80 -2.41 7.41 15.09
N TYR A 81 -1.49 6.91 14.25
CA TYR A 81 -1.37 7.26 12.85
C TYR A 81 -1.26 6.04 11.93
N SER A 82 -1.56 6.27 10.65
CA SER A 82 -1.56 5.26 9.60
C SER A 82 -0.22 5.19 8.85
N THR A 83 -0.13 4.18 7.97
CA THR A 83 0.97 4.06 7.00
C THR A 83 0.82 5.00 5.79
N CYS A 84 -0.20 5.88 5.77
CA CYS A 84 -0.42 6.85 4.71
C CYS A 84 0.23 8.19 5.08
N PHE A 85 0.94 8.80 4.11
CA PHE A 85 1.71 10.02 4.34
C PHE A 85 1.27 11.13 3.39
N ILE A 86 1.14 12.33 3.93
CA ILE A 86 0.88 13.57 3.19
C ILE A 86 2.05 14.53 3.36
N ARG A 87 2.00 15.66 2.64
CA ARG A 87 3.01 16.71 2.77
C ARG A 87 2.95 17.35 4.16
N ASP A 88 4.10 17.46 4.81
CA ASP A 88 4.25 18.29 6.00
C ASP A 88 4.63 19.72 5.59
N TYR A 89 3.67 20.64 5.67
CA TYR A 89 3.89 22.05 5.36
C TYR A 89 4.60 22.83 6.47
N LYS A 90 4.74 22.23 7.66
CA LYS A 90 5.41 22.86 8.81
C LYS A 90 6.89 22.49 8.88
N GLU A 91 7.26 21.38 8.24
CA GLU A 91 8.64 20.90 8.25
C GLU A 91 9.46 21.60 7.16
N THR A 92 10.55 22.23 7.57
CA THR A 92 11.47 22.96 6.68
C THR A 92 12.71 22.16 6.29
N ARG A 93 13.00 21.07 7.03
CA ARG A 93 14.12 20.19 6.69
C ARG A 93 13.84 19.40 5.41
N PRO A 94 14.88 19.06 4.65
CA PRO A 94 14.72 18.19 3.49
C PRO A 94 14.05 16.87 3.88
N SER A 95 13.22 16.33 2.98
CA SER A 95 12.67 14.99 3.16
C SER A 95 13.78 13.95 3.25
N TYR A 96 13.57 12.95 4.10
CA TYR A 96 14.43 11.76 4.13
C TYR A 96 14.19 10.85 2.90
N VAL A 97 13.10 11.09 2.16
CA VAL A 97 12.80 10.41 0.89
C VAL A 97 13.23 11.29 -0.27
N PRO A 98 14.24 10.88 -1.07
CA PRO A 98 14.69 11.66 -2.21
C PRO A 98 13.57 12.00 -3.18
N ALA A 99 13.60 13.22 -3.72
CA ALA A 99 12.62 13.74 -4.66
C ALA A 99 11.17 13.87 -4.13
N MET A 100 10.97 13.71 -2.81
CA MET A 100 9.69 13.98 -2.16
C MET A 100 9.79 15.21 -1.23
N PRO A 101 8.69 15.93 -1.00
CA PRO A 101 8.64 16.93 0.05
C PRO A 101 8.69 16.26 1.43
N PRO A 102 8.90 17.02 2.53
CA PRO A 102 8.73 16.51 3.88
C PRO A 102 7.37 15.82 4.06
N LEU A 103 7.37 14.68 4.74
CA LEU A 103 6.20 13.82 4.91
C LEU A 103 5.78 13.80 6.38
N LYS A 104 4.47 13.83 6.62
CA LYS A 104 3.86 13.48 7.90
C LYS A 104 2.84 12.35 7.71
N PRO A 105 2.66 11.44 8.68
CA PRO A 105 1.60 10.45 8.61
C PRO A 105 0.23 11.10 8.75
N LEU A 106 -0.80 10.45 8.23
CA LEU A 106 -2.20 10.77 8.53
C LEU A 106 -2.58 10.15 9.87
N TYR A 107 -3.07 10.98 10.78
CA TYR A 107 -3.57 10.55 12.08
C TYR A 107 -5.01 10.04 11.99
N TYR A 108 -5.38 9.08 12.84
CA TYR A 108 -6.74 8.55 12.86
C TYR A 108 -7.79 9.63 13.13
N ALA A 109 -7.49 10.60 13.98
CA ALA A 109 -8.39 11.74 14.24
C ALA A 109 -8.64 12.63 12.99
N GLU A 110 -7.72 12.63 12.02
CA GLU A 110 -7.91 13.27 10.71
C GLU A 110 -8.75 12.38 9.81
N LEU A 111 -8.45 11.07 9.76
CA LEU A 111 -9.13 10.07 8.92
C LEU A 111 -10.60 9.86 9.31
N GLU A 112 -10.96 9.93 10.59
CA GLU A 112 -12.34 9.80 11.09
C GLU A 112 -13.31 10.82 10.50
N LYS A 113 -12.80 11.96 10.07
CA LYS A 113 -13.60 13.08 9.53
C LYS A 113 -13.80 12.98 8.03
N GLU A 114 -13.06 12.08 7.38
CA GLU A 114 -13.05 11.96 5.93
C GLU A 114 -13.87 10.75 5.48
N THR A 115 -14.70 10.96 4.49
CA THR A 115 -15.48 9.91 3.83
C THR A 115 -15.07 9.70 2.38
N ASN A 116 -14.33 10.66 1.82
CA ASN A 116 -13.85 10.66 0.44
C ASN A 116 -12.40 10.17 0.37
N LEU A 117 -11.97 9.80 -0.83
CA LEU A 117 -10.55 9.51 -1.08
C LEU A 117 -9.66 10.68 -0.68
N ILE A 118 -8.61 10.38 0.05
CA ILE A 118 -7.58 11.35 0.42
C ILE A 118 -6.40 11.19 -0.54
N GLN A 119 -5.98 12.28 -1.18
CA GLN A 119 -4.75 12.25 -1.95
C GLN A 119 -3.56 12.24 -1.01
N ILE A 120 -2.68 11.26 -1.18
CA ILE A 120 -1.47 11.04 -0.37
C ILE A 120 -0.21 11.16 -1.23
N LEU A 121 0.94 11.23 -0.60
CA LEU A 121 2.24 11.21 -1.27
C LEU A 121 2.94 9.85 -1.16
N ALA A 122 2.70 9.15 -0.07
CA ALA A 122 3.29 7.82 0.13
C ALA A 122 2.39 6.95 1.01
N SER A 123 2.59 5.66 0.92
CA SER A 123 1.91 4.65 1.73
C SER A 123 2.76 3.39 1.85
N GLY A 124 2.53 2.62 2.90
CA GLY A 124 2.87 1.20 2.91
C GLY A 124 2.07 0.45 1.84
N LEU A 125 2.59 -0.69 1.39
CA LEU A 125 1.96 -1.53 0.36
C LEU A 125 1.23 -2.75 0.96
N ALA A 126 0.92 -2.74 2.24
CA ALA A 126 0.29 -3.86 2.93
C ALA A 126 -1.15 -4.16 2.50
N CYS A 127 -1.86 -3.19 1.90
CA CYS A 127 -3.12 -3.40 1.19
C CYS A 127 -3.29 -2.28 0.15
N ALA A 128 -2.64 -2.42 -1.02
CA ALA A 128 -2.62 -1.40 -2.06
C ALA A 128 -2.98 -1.99 -3.42
N LEU A 129 -3.98 -1.40 -4.09
CA LEU A 129 -4.38 -1.72 -5.45
C LEU A 129 -3.70 -0.75 -6.42
N ILE A 130 -3.02 -1.31 -7.42
CA ILE A 130 -2.17 -0.57 -8.35
C ILE A 130 -2.50 -0.97 -9.78
N ASN A 131 -2.68 0.01 -10.66
CA ASN A 131 -2.78 -0.22 -12.10
C ASN A 131 -1.41 -0.71 -12.62
N VAL A 132 -1.37 -1.92 -13.16
CA VAL A 132 -0.12 -2.58 -13.57
C VAL A 132 0.67 -1.75 -14.62
N LYS A 133 -0.02 -1.00 -15.47
CA LYS A 133 0.64 -0.14 -16.47
C LYS A 133 1.54 0.93 -15.83
N THR A 134 1.20 1.40 -14.63
CA THR A 134 2.00 2.39 -13.92
C THR A 134 3.28 1.82 -13.31
N MET A 135 3.35 0.49 -13.18
CA MET A 135 4.48 -0.22 -12.60
C MET A 135 5.61 -0.50 -13.63
N LEU A 136 5.36 -0.27 -14.91
CA LEU A 136 6.35 -0.50 -15.97
C LEU A 136 7.64 0.30 -15.70
N GLY A 137 8.77 -0.41 -15.62
CA GLY A 137 10.09 0.20 -15.38
C GLY A 137 10.30 0.75 -13.98
N ILE A 138 9.42 0.46 -13.01
CA ILE A 138 9.68 0.73 -11.59
C ILE A 138 10.53 -0.40 -11.02
N ASN A 139 11.48 -0.02 -10.17
CA ASN A 139 12.36 -0.93 -9.49
C ASN A 139 12.28 -0.72 -7.98
N PHE A 140 11.98 -1.78 -7.22
CA PHE A 140 11.95 -1.76 -5.76
C PHE A 140 13.35 -1.76 -5.13
N TYR A 141 14.41 -1.96 -5.92
CA TYR A 141 15.78 -1.88 -5.45
C TYR A 141 16.26 -0.43 -5.40
N CYS A 142 16.90 -0.07 -4.32
CA CYS A 142 17.50 1.25 -4.16
C CYS A 142 19.03 1.19 -4.20
N THR A 143 19.62 2.31 -4.60
CA THR A 143 21.07 2.49 -4.49
C THR A 143 21.52 2.55 -3.03
N HIS A 144 22.80 2.29 -2.74
CA HIS A 144 23.35 2.29 -1.36
C HIS A 144 23.01 3.55 -0.55
N LYS A 145 22.88 4.70 -1.17
CA LYS A 145 22.52 5.97 -0.51
C LYS A 145 21.08 6.00 0.01
N GLN A 146 20.22 5.11 -0.49
CA GLN A 146 18.81 5.00 -0.12
C GLN A 146 18.54 3.76 0.74
N ALA A 147 19.57 3.07 1.21
CA ALA A 147 19.46 1.79 1.94
C ALA A 147 18.63 1.88 3.24
N ALA A 148 18.49 3.09 3.81
CA ALA A 148 17.68 3.32 4.99
C ALA A 148 16.18 3.44 4.69
N MET A 149 15.79 3.60 3.40
CA MET A 149 14.39 3.78 3.01
C MET A 149 13.68 2.44 2.83
N MET A 150 12.40 2.43 3.19
CA MET A 150 11.51 1.30 2.88
C MET A 150 11.23 1.26 1.37
N GLU A 151 11.11 0.08 0.80
CA GLU A 151 10.87 -0.13 -0.63
C GLU A 151 9.54 0.46 -1.11
N ASP A 152 8.54 0.52 -0.22
CA ASP A 152 7.24 1.15 -0.45
C ASP A 152 7.35 2.67 -0.67
N LEU A 153 8.16 3.37 0.13
CA LEU A 153 8.38 4.80 -0.03
C LEU A 153 9.13 5.12 -1.33
N ILE A 154 10.09 4.27 -1.71
CA ILE A 154 10.81 4.40 -2.98
C ILE A 154 9.85 4.23 -4.16
N PHE A 155 8.99 3.21 -4.09
CA PHE A 155 7.96 2.98 -5.08
C PHE A 155 7.02 4.17 -5.23
N CYS A 156 6.52 4.71 -4.11
CA CYS A 156 5.67 5.90 -4.10
C CYS A 156 6.40 7.13 -4.65
N ALA A 157 7.69 7.31 -4.36
CA ALA A 157 8.48 8.40 -4.89
C ALA A 157 8.59 8.33 -6.42
N ASP A 158 8.81 7.13 -6.97
CA ASP A 158 8.86 6.92 -8.42
C ASP A 158 7.52 7.17 -9.10
N LEU A 159 6.41 6.76 -8.49
CA LEU A 159 5.06 7.08 -8.98
C LEU A 159 4.82 8.60 -9.01
N ASN A 160 5.13 9.30 -7.91
CA ASN A 160 4.98 10.76 -7.83
C ASN A 160 5.84 11.47 -8.89
N LYS A 161 7.08 11.05 -9.10
CA LYS A 161 7.99 11.58 -10.13
C LYS A 161 7.41 11.45 -11.53
N ARG A 162 6.60 10.41 -11.78
CA ARG A 162 5.88 10.19 -13.05
C ARG A 162 4.55 10.93 -13.12
N GLY A 163 4.18 11.71 -12.10
CA GLY A 163 2.92 12.45 -12.02
C GLY A 163 1.71 11.59 -11.67
N ILE A 164 1.91 10.34 -11.25
CA ILE A 164 0.83 9.46 -10.78
C ILE A 164 0.35 9.93 -9.41
N LYS A 165 -0.95 10.18 -9.30
CA LYS A 165 -1.57 10.56 -8.02
C LYS A 165 -1.89 9.32 -7.21
N LEU A 166 -1.49 9.33 -5.94
CA LEU A 166 -1.75 8.27 -4.98
C LEU A 166 -2.93 8.67 -4.08
N PHE A 167 -3.76 7.69 -3.73
CA PHE A 167 -4.92 7.91 -2.88
C PHE A 167 -4.99 6.86 -1.77
N CYS A 168 -5.58 7.21 -0.63
CA CYS A 168 -6.06 6.25 0.34
C CYS A 168 -7.58 6.36 0.53
N ASP A 169 -8.22 5.22 0.79
CA ASP A 169 -9.64 5.17 1.14
C ASP A 169 -9.80 5.03 2.65
N PRO A 170 -10.29 6.07 3.36
CA PRO A 170 -10.49 6.02 4.81
C PRO A 170 -11.57 5.01 5.23
N ASN A 171 -12.42 4.56 4.30
CA ASN A 171 -13.47 3.58 4.57
C ASN A 171 -13.02 2.13 4.40
N VAL A 172 -11.79 1.90 3.92
CA VAL A 172 -11.19 0.58 3.77
C VAL A 172 -10.08 0.41 4.80
N GLN A 173 -10.35 -0.39 5.84
CA GLN A 173 -9.45 -0.55 6.99
C GLN A 173 -9.29 -2.03 7.32
N PRO A 174 -8.33 -2.73 6.71
CA PRO A 174 -8.01 -4.10 7.04
C PRO A 174 -7.61 -4.24 8.51
N PHE A 175 -7.98 -5.37 9.11
CA PHE A 175 -7.56 -5.69 10.46
C PHE A 175 -6.14 -6.23 10.45
N HIS A 176 -5.20 -5.55 11.09
CA HIS A 176 -3.82 -5.99 11.25
C HIS A 176 -3.69 -6.91 12.46
N LEU A 177 -3.27 -8.15 12.27
CA LEU A 177 -3.27 -9.19 13.31
C LEU A 177 -2.34 -8.86 14.50
N HIS A 178 -1.27 -8.11 14.27
CA HIS A 178 -0.34 -7.68 15.32
C HIS A 178 -0.79 -6.42 16.08
N VAL A 179 -1.81 -5.71 15.59
CA VAL A 179 -2.35 -4.50 16.21
C VAL A 179 -3.49 -4.86 17.14
N LYS A 180 -3.17 -5.18 18.37
CA LYS A 180 -4.17 -5.66 19.34
C LYS A 180 -5.27 -4.64 19.72
N MET A 181 -5.24 -3.35 19.39
CA MET A 181 -6.24 -2.44 19.97
C MET A 181 -6.59 -1.15 19.20
N ALA A 182 -5.74 -0.51 18.45
CA ALA A 182 -6.08 0.78 17.82
C ALA A 182 -7.23 0.66 16.82
N ALA A 183 -7.27 -0.43 16.04
CA ALA A 183 -8.32 -0.68 15.05
C ALA A 183 -9.69 -1.05 15.68
N ARG A 184 -9.73 -1.66 16.89
CA ARG A 184 -11.00 -1.92 17.59
C ARG A 184 -11.72 -0.64 17.96
N ASN A 185 -11.00 0.35 18.48
CA ASN A 185 -11.60 1.62 18.90
C ASN A 185 -12.16 2.45 17.74
N PHE A 186 -11.67 2.23 16.52
CA PHE A 186 -12.11 2.95 15.33
C PHE A 186 -13.44 2.38 14.80
N ARG A 187 -13.58 1.04 14.80
CA ARG A 187 -14.83 0.37 14.32
C ARG A 187 -15.98 0.47 15.31
N ASP A 188 -15.70 0.35 16.59
CA ASP A 188 -16.73 0.36 17.64
C ASP A 188 -17.40 1.74 17.82
N LYS A 189 -16.81 2.81 17.28
CA LYS A 189 -17.40 4.15 17.29
C LYS A 189 -18.34 4.45 16.11
N LYS A 190 -18.42 3.55 15.12
CA LYS A 190 -19.31 3.68 13.95
C LYS A 190 -20.57 2.82 14.01
N SER A 191 -20.79 2.08 15.11
CA SER A 191 -22.02 1.30 15.37
C SER A 191 -23.00 2.02 16.26
#